data_3e5b29d83d47209247b70d247d33f271
#
_entry.id   3e5b29d83d47209247b70d247d33f271
#
_cell.length_a   1.000
_cell.length_b   1.000
_cell.length_c   1.000
_cell.angle_alpha   90.00
_cell.angle_beta   90.00
_cell.angle_gamma   90.00
#
_symmetry.space_group_name_H-M   'P 1'
#
loop_
_entity.id
_entity.type
_entity.pdbx_description
1 polymer ?
#
loop_
_entity_poly.entity_id
_entity_poly.type
_entity_poly.pdbx_seq_one_letter_code
_entity_poly.pdbx_strand_id
1 'polypeptide(L)'
;MEPIEKDDHFIPDGMNAFERNVKRIGDCFLALGALIVFSPLFLICYIAVKSENGGPAIFKQERIGRFGRPFNIYKFRSMKLDAEKYGPALYAGAKDPRMTKVGRFLRDHHLDELPQLWNVFCGDMAFIGPRPERKFFIDQIMEVDPRYRYLFQIRPGVTSYATLYNGYTDTLENCLLYTSDAADDKA
;
A
#
# COMPACT_ATOMS: atom_id res chain seq x y z
N MET A 1 17.87 -7.82 2.10
CA MET A 1 17.37 -8.29 0.80
C MET A 1 18.24 -7.61 -0.24
N GLU A 2 19.02 -8.36 -1.00
CA GLU A 2 19.75 -7.79 -2.12
C GLU A 2 18.75 -7.25 -3.15
N PRO A 3 19.07 -6.15 -3.86
CA PRO A 3 18.24 -5.68 -4.97
C PRO A 3 18.05 -6.86 -5.93
N ILE A 4 16.85 -7.09 -6.42
CA ILE A 4 16.59 -8.11 -7.43
C ILE A 4 17.37 -7.69 -8.66
N GLU A 5 18.59 -8.20 -8.80
CA GLU A 5 19.37 -8.09 -10.02
C GLU A 5 18.61 -8.83 -11.12
N LYS A 6 18.79 -8.41 -12.37
CA LYS A 6 18.17 -9.07 -13.53
C LYS A 6 18.53 -10.56 -13.53
N ASP A 7 17.69 -11.32 -12.87
CA ASP A 7 17.79 -12.78 -12.81
C ASP A 7 17.29 -13.34 -14.14
N ASP A 8 17.78 -14.50 -14.57
CA ASP A 8 17.39 -15.20 -15.81
C ASP A 8 15.89 -15.55 -15.87
N HIS A 9 15.16 -15.33 -14.76
CA HIS A 9 13.72 -15.48 -14.61
C HIS A 9 12.95 -14.17 -14.60
N PHE A 10 13.50 -13.07 -15.16
CA PHE A 10 12.80 -11.81 -15.27
C PHE A 10 11.57 -11.97 -16.19
N ILE A 11 10.38 -12.02 -15.59
CA ILE A 11 9.13 -11.95 -16.34
C ILE A 11 8.84 -10.46 -16.55
N PRO A 12 8.84 -9.96 -17.80
CA PRO A 12 8.51 -8.56 -18.06
C PRO A 12 7.07 -8.26 -17.67
N ASP A 13 6.82 -7.06 -17.15
CA ASP A 13 5.51 -6.57 -16.73
C ASP A 13 4.50 -6.37 -17.90
N GLY A 14 4.82 -6.88 -19.09
CA GLY A 14 4.01 -6.77 -20.29
C GLY A 14 3.94 -5.37 -20.91
N MET A 15 4.45 -4.34 -20.24
CA MET A 15 4.44 -2.97 -20.74
C MET A 15 5.77 -2.64 -21.44
N ASN A 16 5.68 -2.00 -22.62
CA ASN A 16 6.86 -1.40 -23.25
C ASN A 16 7.27 -0.07 -22.55
N ALA A 17 8.43 0.48 -22.91
CA ALA A 17 8.95 1.69 -22.29
C ALA A 17 8.04 2.91 -22.49
N PHE A 18 7.38 3.02 -23.65
CA PHE A 18 6.45 4.11 -23.94
C PHE A 18 5.19 4.02 -23.06
N GLU A 19 4.55 2.86 -23.00
CA GLU A 19 3.36 2.62 -22.15
C GLU A 19 3.66 2.92 -20.68
N ARG A 20 4.82 2.52 -20.20
CA ARG A 20 5.29 2.74 -18.84
C ARG A 20 5.47 4.23 -18.53
N ASN A 21 5.99 5.00 -19.51
CA ASN A 21 6.12 6.44 -19.38
C ASN A 21 4.76 7.14 -19.43
N VAL A 22 3.88 6.75 -20.35
CA VAL A 22 2.51 7.29 -20.44
C VAL A 22 1.75 7.03 -19.14
N LYS A 23 1.79 5.79 -18.63
CA LYS A 23 1.19 5.45 -17.32
C LYS A 23 1.77 6.33 -16.21
N ARG A 24 3.09 6.50 -16.15
CA ARG A 24 3.73 7.30 -15.10
C ARG A 24 3.33 8.77 -15.16
N ILE A 25 3.28 9.34 -16.36
CA ILE A 25 2.83 10.73 -16.57
C ILE A 25 1.36 10.86 -16.11
N GLY A 26 0.49 9.94 -16.54
CA GLY A 26 -0.90 9.91 -16.14
C GLY A 26 -1.07 9.81 -14.62
N ASP A 27 -0.39 8.86 -13.97
CA ASP A 27 -0.40 8.71 -12.50
C ASP A 27 0.03 10.01 -11.81
N CYS A 28 1.08 10.68 -12.31
CA CYS A 28 1.59 11.94 -11.73
C CYS A 28 0.56 13.08 -11.83
N PHE A 29 -0.01 13.30 -13.03
CA PHE A 29 -1.00 14.36 -13.23
C PHE A 29 -2.29 14.11 -12.44
N LEU A 30 -2.78 12.88 -12.41
CA LEU A 30 -3.96 12.51 -11.64
C LEU A 30 -3.73 12.68 -10.14
N ALA A 31 -2.55 12.27 -9.63
CA ALA A 31 -2.21 12.43 -8.22
C ALA A 31 -2.09 13.91 -7.84
N LEU A 32 -1.47 14.75 -8.67
CA LEU A 32 -1.37 16.19 -8.45
C LEU A 32 -2.75 16.85 -8.44
N GLY A 33 -3.60 16.54 -9.44
CA GLY A 33 -4.96 17.02 -9.50
C GLY A 33 -5.79 16.62 -8.27
N ALA A 34 -5.68 15.34 -7.86
CA ALA A 34 -6.34 14.83 -6.66
C ALA A 34 -5.83 15.51 -5.38
N LEU A 35 -4.52 15.75 -5.22
CA LEU A 35 -3.96 16.48 -4.09
C LEU A 35 -4.53 17.90 -3.99
N ILE A 36 -4.70 18.60 -5.11
CA ILE A 36 -5.27 19.95 -5.16
C ILE A 36 -6.76 19.90 -4.80
N VAL A 37 -7.53 19.05 -5.48
CA VAL A 37 -9.00 18.96 -5.29
C VAL A 37 -9.36 18.51 -3.88
N PHE A 38 -8.66 17.53 -3.33
CA PHE A 38 -8.92 16.99 -1.99
C PHE A 38 -8.18 17.74 -0.87
N SER A 39 -7.44 18.83 -1.18
CA SER A 39 -6.71 19.60 -0.16
C SER A 39 -7.58 20.08 1.01
N PRO A 40 -8.84 20.56 0.85
CA PRO A 40 -9.70 20.92 1.98
C PRO A 40 -10.05 19.69 2.84
N LEU A 41 -10.37 18.56 2.22
CA LEU A 41 -10.65 17.31 2.94
C LEU A 41 -9.41 16.82 3.69
N PHE A 42 -8.23 16.97 3.08
CA PHE A 42 -6.95 16.65 3.71
C PHE A 42 -6.75 17.43 5.01
N LEU A 43 -7.04 18.75 4.97
CA LEU A 43 -6.94 19.61 6.13
C LEU A 43 -7.92 19.20 7.24
N ILE A 44 -9.17 18.90 6.88
CA ILE A 44 -10.19 18.42 7.83
C ILE A 44 -9.74 17.13 8.50
N CYS A 45 -9.30 16.14 7.73
CA CYS A 45 -8.80 14.87 8.25
C CYS A 45 -7.56 15.07 9.15
N TYR A 46 -6.63 15.94 8.73
CA TYR A 46 -5.44 16.28 9.52
C TYR A 46 -5.82 16.83 10.90
N ILE A 47 -6.71 17.83 10.95
CA ILE A 47 -7.17 18.44 12.19
C ILE A 47 -7.91 17.42 13.05
N ALA A 48 -8.80 16.61 12.47
CA ALA A 48 -9.56 15.60 13.20
C ALA A 48 -8.65 14.56 13.87
N VAL A 49 -7.65 14.03 13.15
CA VAL A 49 -6.69 13.08 13.73
C VAL A 49 -5.80 13.74 14.78
N LYS A 50 -5.39 14.99 14.55
CA LYS A 50 -4.52 15.73 15.48
C LYS A 50 -5.21 16.02 16.80
N SER A 51 -6.52 16.36 16.76
CA SER A 51 -7.31 16.72 17.93
C SER A 51 -7.69 15.54 18.83
N GLU A 52 -7.74 14.32 18.29
CA GLU A 52 -8.19 13.16 19.06
C GLU A 52 -7.18 12.70 20.12
N ASN A 53 -5.88 12.54 19.77
CA ASN A 53 -4.88 11.94 20.67
C ASN A 53 -3.56 12.70 20.74
N GLY A 54 -3.45 13.90 20.15
CA GLY A 54 -2.14 14.56 19.97
C GLY A 54 -1.22 13.75 19.03
N GLY A 55 0.10 14.00 19.08
CA GLY A 55 1.08 13.30 18.24
C GLY A 55 0.95 13.61 16.73
N PRO A 56 1.71 12.89 15.86
CA PRO A 56 1.71 13.13 14.43
C PRO A 56 0.38 12.66 13.79
N ALA A 57 -0.23 13.50 12.94
CA ALA A 57 -1.44 13.11 12.20
C ALA A 57 -1.14 12.19 11.04
N ILE A 58 0.04 12.31 10.43
CA ILE A 58 0.52 11.42 9.36
C ILE A 58 1.36 10.30 9.95
N PHE A 59 0.95 9.09 9.67
CA PHE A 59 1.67 7.86 9.97
C PHE A 59 2.58 7.51 8.80
N LYS A 60 3.81 7.11 9.11
CA LYS A 60 4.81 6.65 8.14
C LYS A 60 5.18 5.22 8.48
N GLN A 61 5.25 4.37 7.47
CA GLN A 61 5.68 2.99 7.64
C GLN A 61 6.50 2.55 6.44
N GLU A 62 7.62 1.89 6.69
CA GLU A 62 8.42 1.31 5.64
C GLU A 62 7.70 0.14 4.99
N ARG A 63 7.71 0.13 3.68
CA ARG A 63 7.15 -0.90 2.81
C ARG A 63 8.14 -1.23 1.70
N ILE A 64 7.99 -2.40 1.10
CA ILE A 64 8.80 -2.82 -0.04
C ILE A 64 8.07 -2.46 -1.33
N GLY A 65 8.76 -1.74 -2.18
CA GLY A 65 8.27 -1.27 -3.47
C GLY A 65 8.93 -1.98 -4.64
N ARG A 66 8.91 -1.30 -5.79
CA ARG A 66 9.45 -1.85 -7.04
C ARG A 66 10.93 -2.22 -6.91
N PHE A 67 11.29 -3.37 -7.45
CA PHE A 67 12.64 -3.95 -7.39
C PHE A 67 13.15 -4.22 -5.97
N GLY A 68 12.24 -4.49 -5.04
CA GLY A 68 12.61 -4.75 -3.64
C GLY A 68 13.10 -3.52 -2.87
N ARG A 69 12.96 -2.31 -3.42
CA ARG A 69 13.44 -1.08 -2.78
C ARG A 69 12.48 -0.64 -1.67
N PRO A 70 12.99 -0.35 -0.47
CA PRO A 70 12.16 0.17 0.60
C PRO A 70 11.72 1.62 0.31
N PHE A 71 10.51 1.96 0.71
CA PHE A 71 9.97 3.32 0.69
C PHE A 71 9.03 3.54 1.87
N ASN A 72 8.75 4.80 2.22
CA ASN A 72 7.79 5.12 3.27
C ASN A 72 6.41 5.36 2.69
N ILE A 73 5.45 4.52 3.04
CA ILE A 73 4.03 4.79 2.76
C ILE A 73 3.49 5.82 3.76
N TYR A 74 2.66 6.75 3.28
CA TYR A 74 2.02 7.76 4.10
C TYR A 74 0.53 7.47 4.25
N LYS A 75 0.03 7.56 5.50
CA LYS A 75 -1.40 7.42 5.82
C LYS A 75 -1.79 8.42 6.91
N PHE A 76 -3.06 8.74 7.02
CA PHE A 76 -3.54 9.32 8.27
C PHE A 76 -3.47 8.27 9.37
N ARG A 77 -3.06 8.70 10.56
CA ARG A 77 -2.99 7.80 11.72
C ARG A 77 -4.40 7.40 12.12
N SER A 78 -4.71 6.12 12.01
CA SER A 78 -5.98 5.52 12.38
C SER A 78 -5.92 4.72 13.69
N MET A 79 -4.71 4.51 14.23
CA MET A 79 -4.48 3.73 15.46
C MET A 79 -3.82 4.58 16.54
N LYS A 80 -3.90 4.09 17.78
CA LYS A 80 -3.21 4.66 18.96
C LYS A 80 -1.71 4.66 18.74
N LEU A 81 -0.99 5.54 19.47
CA LEU A 81 0.47 5.69 19.33
C LEU A 81 1.25 4.42 19.73
N ASP A 82 0.70 3.63 20.62
CA ASP A 82 1.27 2.40 21.13
C ASP A 82 0.72 1.13 20.45
N ALA A 83 0.05 1.28 19.29
CA ALA A 83 -0.62 0.18 18.60
C ALA A 83 0.29 -1.00 18.23
N GLU A 84 1.58 -0.74 18.01
CA GLU A 84 2.59 -1.75 17.68
C GLU A 84 3.61 -1.99 18.81
N LYS A 85 3.26 -1.67 20.06
CA LYS A 85 4.14 -1.85 21.22
C LYS A 85 4.69 -3.28 21.36
N TYR A 86 3.94 -4.25 20.92
CA TYR A 86 4.31 -5.68 20.99
C TYR A 86 4.77 -6.27 19.65
N GLY A 87 5.11 -5.39 18.68
CA GLY A 87 5.61 -5.78 17.38
C GLY A 87 4.60 -5.65 16.24
N PRO A 88 5.01 -6.06 15.01
CA PRO A 88 4.16 -6.04 13.84
C PRO A 88 2.95 -6.95 14.01
N ALA A 89 1.75 -6.40 13.80
CA ALA A 89 0.52 -7.17 13.87
C ALA A 89 -0.40 -6.84 12.69
N LEU A 90 -1.08 -7.86 12.18
CA LEU A 90 -2.12 -7.69 11.17
C LEU A 90 -3.32 -6.93 11.76
N TYR A 91 -4.12 -6.36 10.89
CA TYR A 91 -5.36 -5.68 11.27
C TYR A 91 -6.42 -6.70 11.72
N ALA A 92 -6.95 -6.51 12.91
CA ALA A 92 -7.93 -7.44 13.52
C ALA A 92 -9.39 -7.13 13.13
N GLY A 93 -9.62 -6.39 12.05
CA GLY A 93 -10.96 -6.05 11.57
C GLY A 93 -11.60 -4.87 12.31
N ALA A 94 -12.91 -4.69 12.14
CA ALA A 94 -13.66 -3.53 12.63
C ALA A 94 -13.66 -3.37 14.17
N LYS A 95 -13.38 -4.43 14.92
CA LYS A 95 -13.31 -4.42 16.39
C LYS A 95 -11.88 -4.28 16.94
N ASP A 96 -10.90 -3.94 16.13
CA ASP A 96 -9.52 -3.79 16.57
C ASP A 96 -9.42 -2.74 17.70
N PRO A 97 -8.99 -3.11 18.92
CA PRO A 97 -8.96 -2.22 20.08
C PRO A 97 -7.91 -1.10 19.97
N ARG A 98 -7.01 -1.22 19.00
CA ARG A 98 -5.96 -0.22 18.72
C ARG A 98 -6.49 0.96 17.93
N MET A 99 -7.67 0.83 17.31
CA MET A 99 -8.30 1.89 16.52
C MET A 99 -8.75 3.07 17.38
N THR A 100 -8.51 4.28 16.90
CA THR A 100 -9.14 5.49 17.44
C THR A 100 -10.55 5.68 16.85
N LYS A 101 -11.37 6.56 17.42
CA LYS A 101 -12.73 6.80 16.89
C LYS A 101 -12.66 7.46 15.49
N VAL A 102 -11.87 8.53 15.38
CA VAL A 102 -11.63 9.20 14.08
C VAL A 102 -10.96 8.24 13.11
N GLY A 103 -9.96 7.48 13.58
CA GLY A 103 -9.25 6.51 12.76
C GLY A 103 -10.16 5.43 12.18
N ARG A 104 -11.15 4.96 12.93
CA ARG A 104 -12.16 4.01 12.44
C ARG A 104 -12.97 4.63 11.31
N PHE A 105 -13.52 5.83 11.51
CA PHE A 105 -14.25 6.54 10.47
C PHE A 105 -13.42 6.73 9.20
N LEU A 106 -12.18 7.19 9.34
CA LEU A 106 -11.29 7.38 8.18
C LEU A 106 -11.05 6.07 7.43
N ARG A 107 -10.86 4.96 8.15
CA ARG A 107 -10.58 3.65 7.57
C ARG A 107 -11.80 3.04 6.89
N ASP A 108 -12.97 3.15 7.51
CA ASP A 108 -14.23 2.66 6.94
C ASP A 108 -14.60 3.38 5.62
N HIS A 109 -14.08 4.61 5.43
CA HIS A 109 -14.27 5.40 4.20
C HIS A 109 -13.00 5.49 3.34
N HIS A 110 -11.95 4.74 3.64
CA HIS A 110 -10.64 4.77 2.96
C HIS A 110 -9.96 6.14 2.91
N LEU A 111 -10.39 7.08 3.75
CA LEU A 111 -9.82 8.43 3.83
C LEU A 111 -8.43 8.43 4.47
N ASP A 112 -8.12 7.41 5.26
CA ASP A 112 -6.79 7.24 5.86
C ASP A 112 -5.70 7.03 4.81
N GLU A 113 -6.04 6.60 3.61
CA GLU A 113 -5.10 6.35 2.52
C GLU A 113 -4.86 7.56 1.59
N LEU A 114 -5.61 8.67 1.76
CA LEU A 114 -5.41 9.89 0.97
C LEU A 114 -3.95 10.37 0.90
N PRO A 115 -3.12 10.32 1.97
CA PRO A 115 -1.71 10.71 1.90
C PRO A 115 -0.86 9.88 0.93
N GLN A 116 -1.32 8.69 0.51
CA GLN A 116 -0.61 7.89 -0.51
C GLN A 116 -0.62 8.56 -1.89
N LEU A 117 -1.50 9.53 -2.15
CA LEU A 117 -1.43 10.36 -3.36
C LEU A 117 -0.06 11.04 -3.49
N TRP A 118 0.57 11.39 -2.38
CA TRP A 118 1.94 11.90 -2.38
C TRP A 118 2.96 10.84 -2.83
N ASN A 119 2.81 9.58 -2.39
CA ASN A 119 3.66 8.48 -2.86
C ASN A 119 3.49 8.23 -4.37
N VAL A 120 2.26 8.35 -4.88
CA VAL A 120 2.00 8.23 -6.33
C VAL A 120 2.66 9.40 -7.07
N PHE A 121 2.51 10.62 -6.59
CA PHE A 121 3.13 11.80 -7.18
C PHE A 121 4.66 11.70 -7.19
N CYS A 122 5.29 11.25 -6.11
CA CYS A 122 6.75 11.04 -6.03
C CYS A 122 7.24 9.86 -6.88
N GLY A 123 6.37 8.89 -7.21
CA GLY A 123 6.70 7.73 -8.03
C GLY A 123 7.08 6.48 -7.26
N ASP A 124 6.92 6.48 -5.94
CA ASP A 124 7.05 5.29 -5.12
C ASP A 124 5.93 4.29 -5.39
N MET A 125 4.73 4.82 -5.68
CA MET A 125 3.51 4.07 -5.95
C MET A 125 2.89 4.45 -7.29
N ALA A 126 1.87 3.68 -7.69
CA ALA A 126 0.95 3.93 -8.78
C ALA A 126 -0.49 3.92 -8.25
N PHE A 127 -1.49 4.35 -9.04
CA PHE A 127 -2.88 4.15 -8.64
C PHE A 127 -3.23 2.65 -8.61
N ILE A 128 -2.81 1.92 -9.63
CA ILE A 128 -3.10 0.48 -9.77
C ILE A 128 -1.78 -0.29 -9.72
N GLY A 129 -1.71 -1.28 -8.83
CA GLY A 129 -0.57 -2.15 -8.64
C GLY A 129 -0.74 -3.05 -7.41
N PRO A 130 0.15 -4.01 -7.15
CA PRO A 130 0.09 -4.86 -5.98
C PRO A 130 0.19 -4.03 -4.68
N ARG A 131 -0.49 -4.48 -3.63
CA ARG A 131 -0.43 -3.81 -2.33
C ARG A 131 0.99 -3.91 -1.76
N PRO A 132 1.58 -2.78 -1.32
CA PRO A 132 2.93 -2.82 -0.72
C PRO A 132 2.87 -3.43 0.68
N GLU A 133 3.65 -4.49 0.89
CA GLU A 133 3.70 -5.16 2.18
C GLU A 133 4.99 -4.82 2.96
N ARG A 134 5.00 -5.13 4.25
CA ARG A 134 6.16 -4.96 5.14
C ARG A 134 7.14 -6.11 4.89
N LYS A 135 8.44 -5.81 4.95
CA LYS A 135 9.48 -6.84 4.80
C LYS A 135 9.25 -8.05 5.71
N PHE A 136 8.83 -7.83 6.96
CA PHE A 136 8.52 -8.89 7.92
C PHE A 136 7.50 -9.92 7.40
N PHE A 137 6.42 -9.46 6.74
CA PHE A 137 5.42 -10.36 6.15
C PHE A 137 5.88 -10.94 4.83
N ILE A 138 6.61 -10.17 4.02
CA ILE A 138 7.17 -10.63 2.76
C ILE A 138 8.11 -11.82 2.97
N ASP A 139 8.97 -11.75 3.98
CA ASP A 139 9.92 -12.82 4.28
C ASP A 139 9.16 -14.14 4.60
N GLN A 140 8.07 -14.06 5.36
CA GLN A 140 7.21 -15.23 5.65
C GLN A 140 6.46 -15.73 4.42
N ILE A 141 5.95 -14.83 3.57
CA ILE A 141 5.26 -15.19 2.34
C ILE A 141 6.24 -15.87 1.38
N MET A 142 7.45 -15.35 1.26
CA MET A 142 8.49 -15.90 0.37
C MET A 142 8.99 -17.31 0.78
N GLU A 143 8.84 -17.67 2.06
CA GLU A 143 9.10 -19.03 2.52
C GLU A 143 8.06 -20.03 1.99
N VAL A 144 6.81 -19.58 1.81
CA VAL A 144 5.69 -20.40 1.32
C VAL A 144 5.58 -20.37 -0.20
N ASP A 145 5.64 -19.18 -0.79
CA ASP A 145 5.60 -18.99 -2.25
C ASP A 145 6.66 -18.00 -2.74
N PRO A 146 7.81 -18.51 -3.23
CA PRO A 146 8.87 -17.67 -3.78
C PRO A 146 8.47 -16.84 -5.00
N ARG A 147 7.35 -17.17 -5.67
CA ARG A 147 6.82 -16.44 -6.83
C ARG A 147 6.34 -15.03 -6.44
N TYR A 148 6.07 -14.77 -5.16
CA TYR A 148 5.71 -13.44 -4.65
C TYR A 148 6.70 -12.35 -5.10
N ARG A 149 7.98 -12.70 -5.32
CA ARG A 149 9.02 -11.78 -5.84
C ARG A 149 8.65 -11.11 -7.16
N TYR A 150 7.82 -11.74 -8.00
CA TYR A 150 7.43 -11.18 -9.29
C TYR A 150 6.57 -9.92 -9.16
N LEU A 151 5.88 -9.74 -8.04
CA LEU A 151 5.12 -8.52 -7.76
C LEU A 151 6.01 -7.28 -7.64
N PHE A 152 7.29 -7.46 -7.29
CA PHE A 152 8.23 -6.34 -7.19
C PHE A 152 8.71 -5.80 -8.54
N GLN A 153 8.33 -6.39 -9.65
CA GLN A 153 8.67 -5.89 -10.98
C GLN A 153 7.89 -4.63 -11.34
N ILE A 154 6.70 -4.46 -10.77
CA ILE A 154 5.85 -3.29 -10.98
C ILE A 154 5.78 -2.41 -9.73
N ARG A 155 5.34 -1.16 -9.91
CA ARG A 155 5.12 -0.28 -8.75
C ARG A 155 3.94 -0.76 -7.93
N PRO A 156 4.03 -0.71 -6.59
CA PRO A 156 2.89 -0.98 -5.74
C PRO A 156 1.78 0.05 -5.99
N GLY A 157 0.54 -0.38 -5.80
CA GLY A 157 -0.64 0.43 -6.04
C GLY A 157 -1.32 0.91 -4.76
N VAL A 158 -2.09 2.00 -4.89
CA VAL A 158 -3.08 2.41 -3.89
C VAL A 158 -4.24 1.41 -3.90
N THR A 159 -4.63 0.95 -5.08
CA THR A 159 -5.60 -0.12 -5.27
C THR A 159 -5.03 -1.25 -6.13
N SER A 160 -5.56 -2.45 -5.96
CA SER A 160 -5.22 -3.63 -6.76
C SER A 160 -6.47 -4.37 -7.17
N TYR A 161 -6.36 -5.22 -8.20
CA TYR A 161 -7.43 -6.13 -8.58
C TYR A 161 -7.87 -6.98 -7.38
N ALA A 162 -6.93 -7.54 -6.67
CA ALA A 162 -7.17 -8.32 -5.47
C ALA A 162 -7.94 -7.54 -4.40
N THR A 163 -7.57 -6.29 -4.13
CA THR A 163 -8.28 -5.44 -3.14
C THR A 163 -9.73 -5.17 -3.54
N LEU A 164 -10.00 -5.05 -4.84
CA LEU A 164 -11.36 -4.78 -5.36
C LEU A 164 -12.30 -5.99 -5.21
N TYR A 165 -11.79 -7.20 -5.37
CA TYR A 165 -12.62 -8.41 -5.39
C TYR A 165 -12.70 -9.11 -4.03
N ASN A 166 -11.65 -9.08 -3.23
CA ASN A 166 -11.54 -9.86 -1.99
C ASN A 166 -11.53 -9.01 -0.71
N GLY A 167 -11.43 -7.67 -0.80
CA GLY A 167 -11.37 -6.78 0.37
C GLY A 167 -10.01 -6.79 1.08
N TYR A 168 -9.95 -6.53 2.38
CA TYR A 168 -8.72 -6.56 3.18
C TYR A 168 -8.41 -7.96 3.68
N THR A 169 -7.17 -8.38 3.59
CA THR A 169 -6.69 -9.66 4.13
C THR A 169 -6.34 -9.55 5.60
N ASP A 170 -6.87 -10.46 6.37
CA ASP A 170 -6.66 -10.61 7.82
C ASP A 170 -5.75 -11.81 8.17
N THR A 171 -5.42 -12.65 7.18
CA THR A 171 -4.56 -13.82 7.35
C THR A 171 -3.44 -13.89 6.32
N LEU A 172 -2.35 -14.58 6.66
CA LEU A 172 -1.21 -14.79 5.76
C LEU A 172 -1.61 -15.62 4.52
N GLU A 173 -2.52 -16.61 4.70
CA GLU A 173 -3.06 -17.43 3.63
C GLU A 173 -3.88 -16.61 2.65
N ASN A 174 -4.72 -15.69 3.15
CA ASN A 174 -5.45 -14.77 2.30
C ASN A 174 -4.50 -13.83 1.54
N CYS A 175 -3.36 -13.45 2.12
CA CYS A 175 -2.34 -12.67 1.42
C CYS A 175 -1.73 -13.44 0.24
N LEU A 176 -1.59 -14.76 0.35
CA LEU A 176 -1.13 -15.66 -0.73
C LEU A 176 -2.17 -15.85 -1.82
N LEU A 177 -3.44 -16.08 -1.46
CA LEU A 177 -4.56 -16.17 -2.41
C LEU A 177 -4.71 -14.91 -3.27
N TYR A 178 -4.38 -13.74 -2.72
CA TYR A 178 -4.36 -12.47 -3.44
C TYR A 178 -3.33 -12.38 -4.56
N THR A 179 -2.33 -13.24 -4.53
CA THR A 179 -1.24 -13.25 -5.51
C THR A 179 -1.39 -14.37 -6.52
N SER A 180 -1.99 -15.51 -6.13
CA SER A 180 -2.15 -16.69 -7.00
C SER A 180 -3.33 -16.55 -7.95
N ASP A 181 -4.50 -16.10 -7.49
CA ASP A 181 -5.71 -16.01 -8.34
C ASP A 181 -5.57 -15.07 -9.54
N ALA A 182 -4.76 -14.02 -9.42
CA ALA A 182 -4.49 -13.12 -10.55
C ALA A 182 -3.59 -13.74 -11.63
N ALA A 183 -2.88 -14.83 -11.32
CA ALA A 183 -2.02 -15.54 -12.25
C ALA A 183 -2.71 -16.73 -12.93
N ASP A 184 -3.67 -17.38 -12.25
CA ASP A 184 -4.31 -18.59 -12.73
C ASP A 184 -5.50 -18.32 -13.68
N ASP A 185 -6.19 -17.17 -13.56
CA ASP A 185 -7.33 -16.83 -14.44
C ASP A 185 -6.93 -16.45 -15.88
N LYS A 186 -5.64 -16.43 -16.22
CA LYS A 186 -5.14 -16.17 -17.58
C LYS A 186 -4.39 -17.34 -18.21
N ALA A 187 -4.33 -18.46 -17.55
CA ALA A 187 -3.77 -19.69 -18.08
C ALA A 187 -4.86 -20.65 -18.56
#